data_3d6c3876c8ba607fa394547dfef37c7c
#
_entry.id   3d6c3876c8ba607fa394547dfef37c7c
#
_cell.length_a   1.000
_cell.length_b   1.000
_cell.length_c   1.000
_cell.angle_alpha   90.00
_cell.angle_beta   90.00
_cell.angle_gamma   90.00
#
_symmetry.space_group_name_H-M   'P 1'
#
loop_
_entity.id
_entity.type
_entity.pdbx_description
1 polymer ?
#
loop_
_entity_poly.entity_id
_entity_poly.type
_entity_poly.pdbx_seq_one_letter_code
_entity_poly.pdbx_strand_id
1 'polypeptide(L)'
;MVDEINGINYGAIAEALRFYMEEHDFVYVDLPWFVSSKACDLTRPPKSPPIRISHIKGEAVASGEQSFLALAMSGKLMPGKYVGVTPCFRKEKDLSETRLPYFLKVELFVLGGEDISETLIPAKEFFDEHLNETEVVEVSGTQSVLYYMGLELGSYSSYNKKPIGKWVCGTGCAEPRFSISFKKKLHEEEQREI
;
A
#
# COMPACT_ATOMS: atom_id res chain seq x y z
N MET A 1 -13.56 -30.31 -6.46
CA MET A 1 -13.58 -28.88 -6.09
C MET A 1 -12.25 -28.33 -6.50
N VAL A 2 -12.21 -27.42 -7.44
CA VAL A 2 -11.01 -26.64 -7.71
C VAL A 2 -10.95 -25.66 -6.55
N ASP A 3 -9.95 -25.77 -5.68
CA ASP A 3 -9.72 -24.78 -4.64
C ASP A 3 -9.66 -23.42 -5.33
N GLU A 4 -10.50 -22.47 -4.89
CA GLU A 4 -10.47 -21.12 -5.43
C GLU A 4 -9.07 -20.55 -5.21
N ILE A 5 -8.32 -20.46 -6.28
CA ILE A 5 -7.03 -19.77 -6.27
C ILE A 5 -7.37 -18.29 -6.02
N ASN A 6 -7.11 -17.80 -4.82
CA ASN A 6 -7.21 -16.39 -4.51
C ASN A 6 -6.13 -15.64 -5.31
N GLY A 7 -6.45 -15.33 -6.56
CA GLY A 7 -5.59 -14.58 -7.46
C GLY A 7 -5.63 -13.08 -7.17
N ILE A 8 -4.66 -12.36 -7.71
CA ILE A 8 -4.64 -10.91 -7.70
C ILE A 8 -5.74 -10.39 -8.63
N ASN A 9 -6.64 -9.57 -8.11
CA ASN A 9 -7.65 -8.86 -8.89
C ASN A 9 -7.06 -7.58 -9.50
N TYR A 10 -6.58 -7.68 -10.72
CA TYR A 10 -6.03 -6.52 -11.45
C TYR A 10 -7.10 -5.45 -11.76
N GLY A 11 -8.38 -5.84 -11.83
CA GLY A 11 -9.49 -4.90 -11.99
C GLY A 11 -9.59 -3.95 -10.79
N ALA A 12 -9.54 -4.48 -9.57
CA ALA A 12 -9.55 -3.67 -8.35
C ALA A 12 -8.33 -2.72 -8.25
N ILE A 13 -7.15 -3.19 -8.68
CA ILE A 13 -5.95 -2.34 -8.75
C ILE A 13 -6.14 -1.19 -9.76
N ALA A 14 -6.68 -1.46 -10.94
CA ALA A 14 -6.93 -0.45 -11.96
C ALA A 14 -7.99 0.56 -11.51
N GLU A 15 -9.02 0.10 -10.83
CA GLU A 15 -10.09 0.93 -10.26
C GLU A 15 -9.54 1.87 -9.19
N ALA A 16 -8.74 1.36 -8.25
CA ALA A 16 -8.09 2.16 -7.23
C ALA A 16 -7.18 3.24 -7.83
N LEU A 17 -6.38 2.90 -8.84
CA LEU A 17 -5.54 3.88 -9.53
C LEU A 17 -6.37 5.00 -10.14
N ARG A 18 -7.43 4.65 -10.88
CA ARG A 18 -8.31 5.62 -11.51
C ARG A 18 -8.95 6.54 -10.47
N PHE A 19 -9.50 5.97 -9.39
CA PHE A 19 -10.10 6.72 -8.29
C PHE A 19 -9.15 7.79 -7.73
N TYR A 20 -7.92 7.42 -7.38
CA TYR A 20 -6.97 8.37 -6.82
C TYR A 20 -6.51 9.45 -7.80
N MET A 21 -6.43 9.11 -9.10
CA MET A 21 -6.04 10.07 -10.13
C MET A 21 -7.15 11.04 -10.49
N GLU A 22 -8.40 10.58 -10.58
CA GLU A 22 -9.54 11.36 -11.04
C GLU A 22 -10.18 12.18 -9.91
N GLU A 23 -10.29 11.60 -8.69
CA GLU A 23 -11.01 12.23 -7.57
C GLU A 23 -10.08 12.96 -6.58
N HIS A 24 -8.79 12.61 -6.54
CA HIS A 24 -7.87 13.13 -5.52
C HIS A 24 -6.59 13.77 -6.07
N ASP A 25 -6.49 13.97 -7.37
CA ASP A 25 -5.36 14.64 -8.05
C ASP A 25 -3.99 13.96 -7.82
N PHE A 26 -3.97 12.64 -7.58
CA PHE A 26 -2.71 11.92 -7.53
C PHE A 26 -2.15 11.71 -8.94
N VAL A 27 -0.87 11.97 -9.11
CA VAL A 27 -0.16 11.73 -10.38
C VAL A 27 0.39 10.31 -10.40
N TYR A 28 0.02 9.52 -11.42
CA TYR A 28 0.57 8.19 -11.60
C TYR A 28 2.06 8.21 -11.92
N VAL A 29 2.81 7.33 -11.27
CA VAL A 29 4.24 7.11 -11.51
C VAL A 29 4.51 5.63 -11.70
N ASP A 30 5.21 5.28 -12.77
CA ASP A 30 5.73 3.93 -12.97
C ASP A 30 6.88 3.67 -11.99
N LEU A 31 6.68 2.72 -11.12
CA LEU A 31 7.55 2.47 -9.97
C LEU A 31 8.56 1.35 -10.23
N PRO A 32 9.85 1.55 -9.94
CA PRO A 32 10.84 0.48 -10.00
C PRO A 32 10.58 -0.57 -8.90
N TRP A 33 10.59 -1.85 -9.26
CA TRP A 33 10.39 -2.96 -8.30
C TRP A 33 11.67 -3.34 -7.55
N PHE A 34 12.80 -2.89 -8.04
CA PHE A 34 14.11 -3.10 -7.44
C PHE A 34 14.80 -1.76 -7.27
N VAL A 35 15.21 -1.46 -6.05
CA VAL A 35 15.80 -0.17 -5.69
C VAL A 35 17.09 -0.36 -4.88
N SER A 36 17.81 0.72 -4.64
CA SER A 36 19.03 0.66 -3.83
C SER A 36 18.72 0.31 -2.37
N SER A 37 19.64 -0.40 -1.71
CA SER A 37 19.53 -0.69 -0.26
C SER A 37 19.31 0.60 0.54
N LYS A 38 19.91 1.73 0.12
CA LYS A 38 19.71 3.02 0.80
C LYS A 38 18.27 3.48 0.83
N ALA A 39 17.50 3.26 -0.25
CA ALA A 39 16.08 3.59 -0.28
C ALA A 39 15.27 2.63 0.59
N CYS A 40 15.54 1.32 0.49
CA CYS A 40 14.88 0.32 1.32
C CYS A 40 15.12 0.55 2.82
N ASP A 41 16.32 0.93 3.22
CA ASP A 41 16.71 1.08 4.63
C ASP A 41 16.04 2.27 5.32
N LEU A 42 15.49 3.24 4.58
CA LEU A 42 14.73 4.36 5.16
C LEU A 42 13.48 3.90 5.93
N THR A 43 12.83 2.83 5.45
CA THR A 43 11.56 2.34 6.00
C THR A 43 11.55 0.85 6.31
N ARG A 44 12.67 0.16 6.08
CA ARG A 44 12.79 -1.26 6.41
C ARG A 44 12.62 -1.48 7.92
N PRO A 45 11.70 -2.37 8.34
CA PRO A 45 11.60 -2.75 9.74
C PRO A 45 12.92 -3.34 10.27
N PRO A 46 13.31 -3.05 11.52
CA PRO A 46 14.49 -3.66 12.14
C PRO A 46 14.45 -5.18 12.01
N LYS A 47 15.59 -5.78 11.64
CA LYS A 47 15.77 -7.23 11.45
C LYS A 47 15.05 -7.85 10.24
N SER A 48 14.37 -7.08 9.39
CA SER A 48 13.84 -7.58 8.13
C SER A 48 14.97 -7.78 7.13
N PRO A 49 15.21 -9.01 6.63
CA PRO A 49 16.29 -9.25 5.69
C PRO A 49 15.95 -8.70 4.29
N PRO A 50 16.95 -8.22 3.53
CA PRO A 50 16.74 -7.82 2.15
C PRO A 50 16.38 -9.03 1.27
N ILE A 51 15.57 -8.79 0.24
CA ILE A 51 15.27 -9.76 -0.81
C ILE A 51 16.02 -9.33 -2.06
N ARG A 52 16.93 -10.19 -2.53
CA ARG A 52 17.77 -9.94 -3.71
C ARG A 52 17.60 -11.05 -4.72
N ILE A 53 17.61 -10.68 -5.99
CA ILE A 53 17.63 -11.61 -7.13
C ILE A 53 19.01 -11.54 -7.77
N SER A 54 19.66 -12.67 -7.98
CA SER A 54 21.08 -12.78 -8.32
C SER A 54 21.52 -11.96 -9.55
N HIS A 55 20.62 -11.77 -10.51
CA HIS A 55 20.93 -11.07 -11.77
C HIS A 55 20.40 -9.63 -11.84
N ILE A 56 19.74 -9.15 -10.79
CA ILE A 56 19.14 -7.81 -10.74
C ILE A 56 19.87 -6.98 -9.70
N LYS A 57 20.30 -5.76 -10.09
CA LYS A 57 20.90 -4.81 -9.15
C LYS A 57 19.82 -4.24 -8.23
N GLY A 58 20.14 -4.20 -6.93
CA GLY A 58 19.24 -3.64 -5.91
C GLY A 58 18.54 -4.72 -5.11
N GLU A 59 17.52 -4.29 -4.40
CA GLU A 59 16.68 -5.10 -3.54
C GLU A 59 15.23 -5.00 -3.99
N ALA A 60 14.50 -6.10 -3.95
CA ALA A 60 13.08 -6.11 -4.20
C ALA A 60 12.35 -5.29 -3.11
N VAL A 61 11.43 -4.44 -3.52
CA VAL A 61 10.69 -3.58 -2.60
C VAL A 61 9.72 -4.38 -1.74
N ALA A 62 9.61 -4.03 -0.47
CA ALA A 62 8.60 -4.56 0.44
C ALA A 62 7.35 -3.66 0.51
N SER A 63 7.43 -2.46 -0.07
CA SER A 63 6.36 -1.47 -0.24
C SER A 63 6.71 -0.53 -1.39
N GLY A 64 5.72 -0.04 -2.12
CA GLY A 64 5.88 0.99 -3.16
C GLY A 64 6.49 2.28 -2.64
N GLU A 65 6.33 2.58 -1.36
CA GLU A 65 7.02 3.68 -0.68
C GLU A 65 8.53 3.70 -0.96
N GLN A 66 9.19 2.52 -0.93
CA GLN A 66 10.63 2.43 -1.18
C GLN A 66 11.00 2.81 -2.61
N SER A 67 10.10 2.55 -3.55
CA SER A 67 10.25 2.98 -4.95
C SER A 67 10.13 4.49 -5.10
N PHE A 68 9.13 5.10 -4.48
CA PHE A 68 9.00 6.56 -4.44
C PHE A 68 10.20 7.24 -3.79
N LEU A 69 10.70 6.70 -2.68
CA LEU A 69 11.89 7.20 -2.01
C LEU A 69 13.13 7.12 -2.90
N ALA A 70 13.30 6.04 -3.67
CA ALA A 70 14.41 5.91 -4.62
C ALA A 70 14.32 6.97 -5.74
N LEU A 71 13.13 7.24 -6.25
CA LEU A 71 12.89 8.30 -7.24
C LEU A 71 13.14 9.70 -6.66
N ALA A 72 12.66 9.96 -5.44
CA ALA A 72 12.89 11.23 -4.74
C ALA A 72 14.39 11.45 -4.46
N MET A 73 15.12 10.43 -3.98
CA MET A 73 16.57 10.49 -3.76
C MET A 73 17.36 10.78 -5.04
N SER A 74 16.85 10.38 -6.19
CA SER A 74 17.46 10.63 -7.50
C SER A 74 17.03 11.95 -8.14
N GLY A 75 16.22 12.77 -7.45
CA GLY A 75 15.71 14.04 -7.95
C GLY A 75 14.67 13.91 -9.08
N LYS A 76 14.08 12.74 -9.24
CA LYS A 76 13.06 12.48 -10.28
C LYS A 76 11.62 12.83 -9.85
N LEU A 77 11.42 13.09 -8.56
CA LEU A 77 10.13 13.56 -8.04
C LEU A 77 10.31 14.94 -7.42
N MET A 78 9.36 15.82 -7.71
CA MET A 78 9.18 17.10 -7.05
C MET A 78 8.14 16.95 -5.91
N PRO A 79 8.04 17.90 -4.95
CA PRO A 79 6.94 17.88 -3.99
C PRO A 79 5.58 17.77 -4.69
N GLY A 80 4.71 16.88 -4.20
CA GLY A 80 3.40 16.60 -4.81
C GLY A 80 2.81 15.27 -4.39
N LYS A 81 1.60 14.97 -4.89
CA LYS A 81 0.84 13.74 -4.64
C LYS A 81 1.07 12.72 -5.76
N TYR A 82 1.43 11.50 -5.39
CA TYR A 82 1.77 10.45 -6.34
C TYR A 82 1.09 9.14 -5.98
N VAL A 83 0.70 8.39 -7.01
CA VAL A 83 0.18 7.03 -6.89
C VAL A 83 0.96 6.10 -7.83
N GLY A 84 1.18 4.86 -7.40
CA GLY A 84 1.83 3.86 -8.24
C GLY A 84 1.58 2.45 -7.72
N VAL A 85 1.93 1.45 -8.54
CA VAL A 85 1.73 0.04 -8.23
C VAL A 85 3.05 -0.69 -8.20
N THR A 86 3.24 -1.52 -7.18
CA THR A 86 4.35 -2.46 -7.12
C THR A 86 3.91 -3.81 -6.61
N PRO A 87 4.53 -4.91 -7.06
CA PRO A 87 4.61 -6.10 -6.24
C PRO A 87 5.43 -5.77 -4.99
N CYS A 88 4.95 -6.23 -3.84
CA CYS A 88 5.64 -6.11 -2.57
C CYS A 88 6.16 -7.49 -2.17
N PHE A 89 7.43 -7.60 -1.84
CA PHE A 89 8.08 -8.87 -1.49
C PHE A 89 8.44 -8.87 -0.01
N ARG A 90 8.00 -9.89 0.72
CA ARG A 90 8.23 -10.02 2.17
C ARG A 90 8.65 -11.42 2.55
N LYS A 91 9.56 -11.53 3.50
CA LYS A 91 9.90 -12.81 4.15
C LYS A 91 9.01 -13.00 5.37
N GLU A 92 7.77 -13.38 5.12
CA GLU A 92 6.84 -13.71 6.19
C GLU A 92 7.21 -15.07 6.79
N LYS A 93 7.12 -15.17 8.12
CA LYS A 93 7.36 -16.44 8.83
C LYS A 93 6.10 -17.29 8.87
N ASP A 94 4.96 -16.63 9.11
CA ASP A 94 3.67 -17.29 9.24
C ASP A 94 2.80 -16.85 8.06
N LEU A 95 2.64 -17.72 7.08
CA LEU A 95 1.82 -17.46 5.90
C LEU A 95 0.34 -17.66 6.23
N SER A 96 -0.51 -16.79 5.69
CA SER A 96 -1.96 -16.86 5.78
C SER A 96 -2.59 -16.28 4.51
N GLU A 97 -3.90 -16.31 4.38
CA GLU A 97 -4.61 -15.68 3.25
C GLU A 97 -4.26 -14.21 3.07
N THR A 98 -3.88 -13.51 4.15
CA THR A 98 -3.55 -12.08 4.15
C THR A 98 -2.08 -11.76 4.40
N ARG A 99 -1.27 -12.78 4.71
CA ARG A 99 0.20 -12.68 4.90
C ARG A 99 0.89 -13.52 3.85
N LEU A 100 1.15 -12.91 2.72
CA LEU A 100 1.76 -13.56 1.56
C LEU A 100 3.23 -13.14 1.40
N PRO A 101 4.09 -14.01 0.82
CA PRO A 101 5.47 -13.66 0.53
C PRO A 101 5.59 -12.61 -0.58
N TYR A 102 4.53 -12.43 -1.37
CA TYR A 102 4.38 -11.35 -2.33
C TYR A 102 2.89 -10.99 -2.49
N PHE A 103 2.60 -9.74 -2.80
CA PHE A 103 1.27 -9.21 -3.07
C PHE A 103 1.39 -7.96 -3.93
N LEU A 104 0.31 -7.55 -4.57
CA LEU A 104 0.28 -6.33 -5.36
C LEU A 104 -0.32 -5.18 -4.54
N LYS A 105 0.30 -4.00 -4.60
CA LYS A 105 -0.11 -2.86 -3.80
C LYS A 105 -0.13 -1.57 -4.62
N VAL A 106 -1.24 -0.85 -4.52
CA VAL A 106 -1.32 0.58 -4.86
C VAL A 106 -0.80 1.37 -3.67
N GLU A 107 0.25 2.15 -3.89
CA GLU A 107 0.85 3.03 -2.89
C GLU A 107 0.46 4.47 -3.16
N LEU A 108 -0.01 5.18 -2.13
CA LEU A 108 -0.18 6.61 -2.11
C LEU A 108 1.05 7.25 -1.47
N PHE A 109 1.56 8.31 -2.08
CA PHE A 109 2.78 8.98 -1.61
C PHE A 109 2.68 10.49 -1.82
N VAL A 110 2.91 11.26 -0.77
CA VAL A 110 2.94 12.74 -0.84
C VAL A 110 4.33 13.22 -0.44
N LEU A 111 5.12 13.64 -1.42
CA LEU A 111 6.44 14.22 -1.16
C LEU A 111 6.29 15.66 -0.68
N GLY A 112 6.86 15.98 0.48
CA GLY A 112 6.68 17.26 1.17
C GLY A 112 5.45 17.29 2.08
N GLY A 113 4.61 16.24 2.08
CA GLY A 113 3.45 16.11 2.96
C GLY A 113 3.84 15.96 4.44
N GLU A 114 2.95 16.38 5.31
CA GLU A 114 3.16 16.41 6.77
C GLU A 114 2.07 15.65 7.53
N ASP A 115 0.86 15.62 7.01
CA ASP A 115 -0.32 15.05 7.67
C ASP A 115 -0.73 13.73 7.00
N ILE A 116 -0.90 12.69 7.82
CA ILE A 116 -1.36 11.37 7.35
C ILE A 116 -2.72 11.44 6.67
N SER A 117 -3.55 12.44 6.98
CA SER A 117 -4.84 12.68 6.33
C SER A 117 -4.72 12.83 4.82
N GLU A 118 -3.58 13.29 4.30
CA GLU A 118 -3.33 13.47 2.87
C GLU A 118 -3.38 12.15 2.07
N THR A 119 -3.16 11.01 2.73
CA THR A 119 -3.29 9.67 2.13
C THR A 119 -4.39 8.84 2.77
N LEU A 120 -4.67 9.04 4.06
CA LEU A 120 -5.67 8.28 4.80
C LEU A 120 -7.11 8.62 4.35
N ILE A 121 -7.44 9.92 4.19
CA ILE A 121 -8.80 10.33 3.79
C ILE A 121 -9.14 9.77 2.41
N PRO A 122 -8.33 9.99 1.35
CA PRO A 122 -8.60 9.40 0.04
C PRO A 122 -8.74 7.87 0.08
N ALA A 123 -7.89 7.21 0.86
CA ALA A 123 -7.96 5.75 0.98
C ALA A 123 -9.22 5.29 1.70
N LYS A 124 -9.61 5.97 2.78
CA LYS A 124 -10.86 5.67 3.49
C LYS A 124 -12.07 5.83 2.59
N GLU A 125 -12.14 6.89 1.80
CA GLU A 125 -13.21 7.13 0.82
C GLU A 125 -13.29 5.98 -0.19
N PHE A 126 -12.18 5.58 -0.80
CA PHE A 126 -12.13 4.43 -1.71
C PHE A 126 -12.65 3.14 -1.05
N PHE A 127 -12.16 2.83 0.15
CA PHE A 127 -12.56 1.61 0.83
C PHE A 127 -14.02 1.65 1.30
N ASP A 128 -14.51 2.80 1.76
CA ASP A 128 -15.92 2.96 2.19
C ASP A 128 -16.90 2.81 1.03
N GLU A 129 -16.57 3.28 -0.18
CA GLU A 129 -17.39 3.07 -1.37
C GLU A 129 -17.58 1.58 -1.70
N HIS A 130 -16.57 0.75 -1.43
CA HIS A 130 -16.57 -0.67 -1.78
C HIS A 130 -17.00 -1.59 -0.61
N LEU A 131 -16.59 -1.26 0.60
CA LEU A 131 -16.72 -2.12 1.78
C LEU A 131 -17.74 -1.60 2.81
N ASN A 132 -18.41 -0.47 2.54
CA ASN A 132 -19.24 0.29 3.47
C ASN A 132 -18.35 0.98 4.54
N GLU A 133 -18.63 0.82 5.82
CA GLU A 133 -17.95 1.54 6.89
C GLU A 133 -16.65 0.86 7.31
N THR A 134 -15.53 1.57 7.14
CA THR A 134 -14.21 1.15 7.60
C THR A 134 -13.79 1.86 8.88
N GLU A 135 -12.95 1.23 9.69
CA GLU A 135 -12.50 1.74 10.98
C GLU A 135 -11.06 2.25 10.91
N VAL A 136 -10.83 3.47 11.39
CA VAL A 136 -9.48 4.04 11.55
C VAL A 136 -9.01 3.84 12.98
N VAL A 137 -7.85 3.20 13.14
CA VAL A 137 -7.18 3.05 14.44
C VAL A 137 -5.90 3.86 14.43
N GLU A 138 -5.82 4.87 15.29
CA GLU A 138 -4.60 5.63 15.52
C GLU A 138 -3.60 4.78 16.32
N VAL A 139 -2.40 4.61 15.76
CA VAL A 139 -1.29 3.90 16.42
C VAL A 139 -0.38 4.89 17.14
N SER A 140 -0.18 6.06 16.53
CA SER A 140 0.57 7.19 17.08
C SER A 140 0.18 8.47 16.35
N GLY A 141 0.63 9.63 16.81
CA GLY A 141 0.36 10.90 16.12
C GLY A 141 0.93 11.00 14.69
N THR A 142 1.70 10.00 14.22
CA THR A 142 2.28 9.94 12.86
C THR A 142 1.95 8.64 12.14
N GLN A 143 1.06 7.81 12.70
CA GLN A 143 0.70 6.52 12.12
C GLN A 143 -0.73 6.13 12.45
N SER A 144 -1.48 5.72 11.44
CA SER A 144 -2.81 5.12 11.55
C SER A 144 -2.92 3.85 10.71
N VAL A 145 -3.88 3.01 11.05
CA VAL A 145 -4.21 1.78 10.31
C VAL A 145 -5.70 1.77 10.03
N LEU A 146 -6.07 1.37 8.82
CA LEU A 146 -7.44 1.22 8.38
C LEU A 146 -7.85 -0.25 8.42
N TYR A 147 -8.99 -0.54 9.01
CA TYR A 147 -9.53 -1.89 9.17
C TYR A 147 -10.92 -2.02 8.57
N TYR A 148 -11.25 -3.23 8.14
CA TYR A 148 -12.60 -3.67 7.84
C TYR A 148 -12.84 -5.04 8.48
N MET A 149 -13.85 -5.16 9.36
CA MET A 149 -14.17 -6.41 10.06
C MET A 149 -12.96 -7.09 10.72
N GLY A 150 -12.10 -6.29 11.36
CA GLY A 150 -10.88 -6.76 12.01
C GLY A 150 -9.74 -7.13 11.05
N LEU A 151 -9.92 -7.00 9.74
CA LEU A 151 -8.86 -7.19 8.74
C LEU A 151 -8.21 -5.85 8.41
N GLU A 152 -6.88 -5.77 8.56
CA GLU A 152 -6.11 -4.59 8.15
C GLU A 152 -6.18 -4.39 6.63
N LEU A 153 -6.72 -3.25 6.18
CA LEU A 153 -6.72 -2.84 4.78
C LEU A 153 -5.42 -2.16 4.38
N GLY A 154 -4.90 -1.31 5.25
CA GLY A 154 -3.68 -0.58 5.00
C GLY A 154 -3.19 0.23 6.20
N SER A 155 -1.93 0.66 6.12
CA SER A 155 -1.30 1.54 7.08
C SER A 155 -0.88 2.85 6.43
N TYR A 156 -0.91 3.94 7.21
CA TYR A 156 -0.65 5.32 6.80
C TYR A 156 0.35 5.93 7.76
N SER A 157 1.37 6.58 7.24
CA SER A 157 2.45 7.12 8.07
C SER A 157 3.00 8.42 7.50
N SER A 158 3.40 9.33 8.40
CA SER A 158 4.17 10.51 8.04
C SER A 158 5.58 10.43 8.59
N TYR A 159 6.52 10.95 7.82
CA TYR A 159 7.94 10.90 8.13
C TYR A 159 8.63 12.23 7.89
N ASN A 160 9.69 12.46 8.65
CA ASN A 160 10.64 13.54 8.40
C ASN A 160 12.05 13.01 8.60
N LYS A 161 12.69 12.53 7.53
CA LYS A 161 14.01 11.89 7.58
C LYS A 161 14.92 12.39 6.46
N LYS A 162 16.18 12.66 6.78
CA LYS A 162 17.21 12.90 5.76
C LYS A 162 17.49 11.61 4.95
N PRO A 163 17.79 11.70 3.66
CA PRO A 163 18.00 12.92 2.87
C PRO A 163 16.73 13.49 2.22
N ILE A 164 15.56 12.86 2.38
CA ILE A 164 14.31 13.20 1.68
C ILE A 164 13.62 14.42 2.30
N GLY A 165 13.62 14.54 3.63
CA GLY A 165 12.80 15.49 4.37
C GLY A 165 11.45 14.87 4.73
N LYS A 166 10.36 15.59 4.44
CA LYS A 166 8.99 15.19 4.81
C LYS A 166 8.32 14.39 3.69
N TRP A 167 7.61 13.36 4.07
CA TRP A 167 6.68 12.64 3.19
C TRP A 167 5.59 11.94 3.99
N VAL A 168 4.48 11.69 3.32
CA VAL A 168 3.38 10.86 3.81
C VAL A 168 3.18 9.71 2.85
N CYS A 169 2.89 8.54 3.34
CA CYS A 169 2.58 7.37 2.52
C CYS A 169 1.45 6.54 3.11
N GLY A 170 0.78 5.80 2.26
CA GLY A 170 -0.31 4.91 2.67
C GLY A 170 -0.70 3.90 1.61
N THR A 171 -1.43 2.88 2.04
CA THR A 171 -1.98 1.85 1.16
C THR A 171 -3.25 2.37 0.49
N GLY A 172 -3.25 2.48 -0.84
CA GLY A 172 -4.45 2.77 -1.61
C GLY A 172 -5.30 1.52 -1.87
N CYS A 173 -4.67 0.41 -2.17
CA CYS A 173 -5.31 -0.91 -2.32
C CYS A 173 -4.22 -1.99 -2.24
N ALA A 174 -4.52 -3.15 -1.68
CA ALA A 174 -3.58 -4.27 -1.64
C ALA A 174 -4.31 -5.58 -1.96
N GLU A 175 -3.88 -6.27 -3.01
CA GLU A 175 -4.42 -7.55 -3.44
C GLU A 175 -3.54 -8.73 -3.00
N PRO A 176 -4.14 -9.82 -2.46
CA PRO A 176 -5.57 -10.16 -2.50
C PRO A 176 -6.39 -9.66 -1.29
N ARG A 177 -5.82 -8.88 -0.38
CA ARG A 177 -6.47 -8.46 0.87
C ARG A 177 -7.79 -7.72 0.62
N PHE A 178 -7.84 -6.83 -0.36
CA PHE A 178 -9.06 -6.10 -0.73
C PHE A 178 -10.16 -7.07 -1.22
N SER A 179 -9.83 -8.00 -2.12
CA SER A 179 -10.78 -8.99 -2.61
C SER A 179 -11.31 -9.91 -1.50
N ILE A 180 -10.47 -10.26 -0.52
CA ILE A 180 -10.89 -11.04 0.66
C ILE A 180 -11.90 -10.23 1.49
N SER A 181 -11.64 -8.94 1.71
CA SER A 181 -12.54 -8.05 2.44
C SER A 181 -13.89 -7.90 1.73
N PHE A 182 -13.87 -7.76 0.41
CA PHE A 182 -15.06 -7.65 -0.40
C PHE A 182 -15.93 -8.93 -0.36
N LYS A 183 -15.31 -10.11 -0.41
CA LYS A 183 -16.01 -11.39 -0.24
C LYS A 183 -16.67 -11.50 1.14
N LYS A 184 -16.00 -11.03 2.20
CA LYS A 184 -16.59 -10.99 3.55
C LYS A 184 -17.83 -10.10 3.62
N LYS A 185 -17.78 -8.93 2.98
CA LYS A 185 -18.92 -8.03 2.88
C LYS A 185 -20.13 -8.72 2.24
N LEU A 186 -19.94 -9.32 1.06
CA LEU A 186 -21.02 -10.02 0.35
C LEU A 186 -21.64 -11.14 1.19
N HIS A 187 -20.81 -11.91 1.88
CA HIS A 187 -21.31 -12.99 2.74
C HIS A 187 -22.12 -12.47 3.94
N GLU A 188 -21.76 -11.34 4.53
CA GLU A 188 -22.55 -10.71 5.60
C GLU A 188 -23.90 -10.18 5.07
N GLU A 189 -23.91 -9.57 3.88
CA GLU A 189 -25.12 -9.06 3.26
C GLU A 189 -26.12 -10.21 2.99
N GLU A 190 -25.66 -11.33 2.45
CA GLU A 190 -26.47 -12.54 2.23
C GLU A 190 -27.06 -13.10 3.53
N GLN A 191 -26.31 -13.05 4.64
CA GLN A 191 -26.80 -13.53 5.94
C GLN A 191 -27.85 -12.61 6.58
N ARG A 192 -27.91 -11.33 6.24
CA ARG A 192 -28.88 -10.37 6.76
C ARG A 192 -30.22 -10.40 6.01
N GLU A 193 -30.23 -10.98 4.82
CA GLU A 193 -31.45 -11.12 4.00
C GLU A 193 -32.25 -12.40 4.29
N ILE A 194 -31.74 -13.30 5.15
CA ILE A 194 -32.38 -14.54 5.59
C ILE A 194 -33.00 -14.33 6.97
#